data_4bf7ce3e2b310e3c2a4cad82639171c0
#
_entry.id   4bf7ce3e2b310e3c2a4cad82639171c0
#
_cell.length_a   1.000
_cell.length_b   1.000
_cell.length_c   1.000
_cell.angle_alpha   90.00
_cell.angle_beta   90.00
_cell.angle_gamma   90.00
#
_symmetry.space_group_name_H-M   'P 1'
#
loop_
_entity.id
_entity.type
_entity.pdbx_description
1 polymer ?
#
loop_
_entity_poly.entity_id
_entity_poly.type
_entity_poly.pdbx_seq_one_letter_code
_entity_poly.pdbx_strand_id
1 'polypeptide(L)'
;MAEETSLLWNPILRQYLVNAPHRMNRREGATSCAFCDDITEGRVGPDEQVWLHPNDFPPLQLPVGEAYIVIYHRDHHRTFTQLTVQEVCSVTRLWRDLYVDLASRYVTIMIFENSGESIGQTQYHPHGQAFGISVIPPLLEREFETVLQSDKEGLGCPFCSVRAELSESEYEVVANSTWQAFLPPFVRYPYETHLYPRRHIANLAHVNDKELSDLAELLLQVVQGYNALYDGAMAPMPYLLGIHQLADSRFHLHIEILAIGRAPGKLKYTASSESLWGLWINDSSPIQKASELRDAIARLKT
;
A
#
# COMPACT_ATOMS: atom_id res chain seq x y z
N MET A 1 -19.46 9.51 -27.77
CA MET A 1 -19.73 9.57 -26.31
C MET A 1 -18.52 8.94 -25.65
N ALA A 2 -17.89 9.57 -24.65
CA ALA A 2 -16.85 8.91 -23.87
C ALA A 2 -17.51 7.69 -23.20
N GLU A 3 -16.92 6.52 -23.37
CA GLU A 3 -17.42 5.31 -22.69
C GLU A 3 -17.21 5.46 -21.19
N GLU A 4 -18.29 5.36 -20.43
CA GLU A 4 -18.31 5.55 -18.98
C GLU A 4 -17.67 4.37 -18.26
N THR A 5 -17.08 4.63 -17.09
CA THR A 5 -16.60 3.56 -16.21
C THR A 5 -17.77 2.70 -15.74
N SER A 6 -17.60 1.39 -15.73
CA SER A 6 -18.62 0.43 -15.29
C SER A 6 -18.02 -0.72 -14.49
N LEU A 7 -18.84 -1.32 -13.62
CA LEU A 7 -18.51 -2.59 -12.96
C LEU A 7 -19.10 -3.74 -13.77
N LEU A 8 -18.26 -4.64 -14.21
CA LEU A 8 -18.64 -5.86 -14.92
C LEU A 8 -18.54 -7.06 -13.98
N TRP A 9 -19.65 -7.78 -13.83
CA TRP A 9 -19.70 -8.98 -13.01
C TRP A 9 -19.15 -10.19 -13.79
N ASN A 10 -18.16 -10.87 -13.22
CA ASN A 10 -17.69 -12.16 -13.70
C ASN A 10 -18.40 -13.27 -12.91
N PRO A 11 -19.38 -14.00 -13.50
CA PRO A 11 -20.15 -15.01 -12.78
C PRO A 11 -19.37 -16.29 -12.48
N ILE A 12 -18.26 -16.52 -13.16
CA ILE A 12 -17.40 -17.70 -12.96
C ILE A 12 -16.48 -17.51 -11.75
N LEU A 13 -15.84 -16.35 -11.66
CA LEU A 13 -14.96 -16.02 -10.55
C LEU A 13 -15.68 -15.32 -9.40
N ARG A 14 -16.97 -14.96 -9.59
CA ARG A 14 -17.80 -14.26 -8.62
C ARG A 14 -17.15 -12.96 -8.11
N GLN A 15 -16.65 -12.16 -9.05
CA GLN A 15 -15.97 -10.92 -8.74
C GLN A 15 -16.33 -9.83 -9.75
N TYR A 16 -16.20 -8.59 -9.34
CA TYR A 16 -16.33 -7.44 -10.22
C TYR A 16 -15.00 -7.08 -10.88
N LEU A 17 -15.10 -6.58 -12.12
CA LEU A 17 -14.02 -5.95 -12.86
C LEU A 17 -14.41 -4.50 -13.14
N VAL A 18 -13.45 -3.61 -13.07
CA VAL A 18 -13.63 -2.22 -13.48
C VAL A 18 -13.32 -2.12 -14.98
N ASN A 19 -14.31 -1.73 -15.77
CA ASN A 19 -14.14 -1.40 -17.18
C ASN A 19 -14.04 0.12 -17.33
N ALA A 20 -12.89 0.62 -17.78
CA ALA A 20 -12.60 2.03 -17.93
C ALA A 20 -11.98 2.35 -19.31
N PRO A 21 -12.74 2.26 -20.41
CA PRO A 21 -12.23 2.34 -21.79
C PRO A 21 -11.58 3.69 -22.11
N HIS A 22 -12.05 4.78 -21.51
CA HIS A 22 -11.50 6.13 -21.71
C HIS A 22 -9.99 6.20 -21.35
N ARG A 23 -9.47 5.27 -20.53
CA ARG A 23 -8.05 5.20 -20.18
C ARG A 23 -7.14 4.74 -21.32
N MET A 24 -7.68 4.19 -22.39
CA MET A 24 -6.91 3.88 -23.61
C MET A 24 -6.23 5.13 -24.20
N ASN A 25 -6.78 6.31 -23.93
CA ASN A 25 -6.24 7.61 -24.38
C ASN A 25 -5.28 8.24 -23.37
N ARG A 26 -4.89 7.54 -22.31
CA ARG A 26 -3.93 8.03 -21.32
C ARG A 26 -2.58 8.27 -22.03
N ARG A 27 -2.09 9.52 -21.94
CA ARG A 27 -0.79 9.88 -22.54
C ARG A 27 0.32 9.24 -21.69
N GLU A 28 1.22 8.53 -22.35
CA GLU A 28 2.48 8.10 -21.76
C GLU A 28 3.52 9.22 -21.94
N GLY A 29 4.30 9.51 -20.89
CA GLY A 29 5.40 10.47 -20.97
C GLY A 29 4.95 11.94 -21.07
N ALA A 30 4.24 12.45 -20.07
CA ALA A 30 3.97 13.87 -19.96
C ALA A 30 5.29 14.66 -19.85
N THR A 31 5.41 15.74 -20.64
CA THR A 31 6.58 16.65 -20.62
C THR A 31 6.58 17.60 -19.43
N SER A 32 5.47 17.68 -18.67
CA SER A 32 5.29 18.47 -17.45
C SER A 32 4.71 17.58 -16.35
N CYS A 33 4.90 17.99 -15.10
CA CYS A 33 4.34 17.33 -13.94
C CYS A 33 3.11 18.08 -13.45
N ALA A 34 1.92 17.48 -13.58
CA ALA A 34 0.67 18.08 -13.13
C ALA A 34 0.68 18.47 -11.64
N PHE A 35 1.43 17.74 -10.82
CA PHE A 35 1.55 18.02 -9.38
C PHE A 35 2.42 19.27 -9.10
N CYS A 36 3.42 19.53 -9.95
CA CYS A 36 4.17 20.78 -9.91
C CYS A 36 3.30 21.94 -10.37
N ASP A 37 2.41 21.72 -11.34
CA ASP A 37 1.48 22.73 -11.85
C ASP A 37 0.47 23.14 -10.75
N ASP A 38 0.06 22.25 -9.84
CA ASP A 38 -0.76 22.61 -8.68
C ASP A 38 -0.08 23.68 -7.80
N ILE A 39 1.23 23.56 -7.63
CA ILE A 39 2.02 24.50 -6.84
C ILE A 39 2.18 25.83 -7.58
N THR A 40 2.57 25.78 -8.86
CA THR A 40 2.86 26.97 -9.65
C THR A 40 1.63 27.79 -9.98
N GLU A 41 0.47 27.15 -10.11
CA GLU A 41 -0.82 27.81 -10.37
C GLU A 41 -1.55 28.22 -9.08
N GLY A 42 -0.94 27.94 -7.90
CA GLY A 42 -1.50 28.36 -6.60
C GLY A 42 -2.72 27.56 -6.14
N ARG A 43 -2.91 26.36 -6.67
CA ARG A 43 -3.96 25.43 -6.20
C ARG A 43 -3.64 24.83 -4.83
N VAL A 44 -2.36 24.83 -4.46
CA VAL A 44 -1.84 24.33 -3.17
C VAL A 44 -1.25 25.48 -2.38
N GLY A 45 -1.68 25.65 -1.13
CA GLY A 45 -1.21 26.71 -0.24
C GLY A 45 0.29 26.61 0.05
N PRO A 46 0.95 27.75 0.41
CA PRO A 46 2.41 27.77 0.62
C PRO A 46 2.88 26.85 1.75
N ASP A 47 2.04 26.64 2.77
CA ASP A 47 2.35 25.82 3.95
C ASP A 47 1.90 24.36 3.81
N GLU A 48 1.17 24.04 2.74
CA GLU A 48 0.61 22.71 2.49
C GLU A 48 1.69 21.80 1.88
N GLN A 49 2.13 20.81 2.64
CA GLN A 49 3.22 19.90 2.24
C GLN A 49 2.70 18.64 1.57
N VAL A 50 1.49 18.19 1.92
CA VAL A 50 0.79 17.02 1.37
C VAL A 50 -0.59 17.44 0.90
N TRP A 51 -1.06 16.95 -0.25
CA TRP A 51 -2.38 17.31 -0.78
C TRP A 51 -2.99 16.23 -1.66
N LEU A 52 -4.27 16.40 -1.98
CA LEU A 52 -4.99 15.57 -2.94
C LEU A 52 -5.01 16.24 -4.30
N HIS A 53 -4.62 15.50 -5.31
CA HIS A 53 -4.74 15.92 -6.70
C HIS A 53 -5.86 15.12 -7.38
N PRO A 54 -6.79 15.73 -8.11
CA PRO A 54 -7.77 15.02 -8.92
C PRO A 54 -7.06 14.13 -9.95
N ASN A 55 -7.53 12.89 -10.10
CA ASN A 55 -6.93 12.03 -11.11
C ASN A 55 -7.45 12.41 -12.50
N ASP A 56 -6.59 12.90 -13.39
CA ASP A 56 -6.95 13.33 -14.75
C ASP A 56 -7.48 12.19 -15.62
N PHE A 57 -7.08 10.95 -15.32
CA PHE A 57 -7.52 9.73 -16.00
C PHE A 57 -8.01 8.69 -14.99
N PRO A 58 -9.07 9.00 -14.23
CA PRO A 58 -9.49 8.17 -13.11
C PRO A 58 -9.98 6.80 -13.58
N PRO A 59 -9.50 5.69 -13.00
CA PRO A 59 -10.04 4.37 -13.31
C PRO A 59 -11.46 4.19 -12.77
N LEU A 60 -11.82 4.95 -11.75
CA LEU A 60 -13.15 4.98 -11.15
C LEU A 60 -13.76 6.35 -11.38
N GLN A 61 -15.04 6.36 -11.81
CA GLN A 61 -15.86 7.55 -11.99
C GLN A 61 -17.25 7.27 -11.43
N LEU A 62 -17.96 8.31 -11.00
CA LEU A 62 -19.35 8.17 -10.56
C LEU A 62 -20.21 7.51 -11.65
N PRO A 63 -21.16 6.63 -11.30
CA PRO A 63 -21.53 6.21 -9.92
C PRO A 63 -20.71 5.04 -9.37
N VAL A 64 -19.69 4.54 -10.07
CA VAL A 64 -18.89 3.35 -9.69
C VAL A 64 -17.99 3.61 -8.49
N GLY A 65 -17.35 4.78 -8.46
CA GLY A 65 -16.43 5.17 -7.40
C GLY A 65 -15.73 6.49 -7.69
N GLU A 66 -14.74 6.81 -6.87
CA GLU A 66 -13.88 7.99 -6.99
C GLU A 66 -12.41 7.58 -6.90
N ALA A 67 -11.53 8.32 -7.56
CA ALA A 67 -10.09 8.09 -7.57
C ALA A 67 -9.33 9.39 -7.34
N TYR A 68 -8.42 9.36 -6.38
CA TYR A 68 -7.57 10.49 -6.00
C TYR A 68 -6.10 10.10 -6.10
N ILE A 69 -5.25 11.12 -6.34
CA ILE A 69 -3.80 11.02 -6.19
C ILE A 69 -3.43 11.74 -4.90
N VAL A 70 -2.63 11.09 -4.07
CA VAL A 70 -2.18 11.60 -2.77
C VAL A 70 -0.73 12.03 -2.95
N ILE A 71 -0.47 13.33 -2.96
CA ILE A 71 0.88 13.87 -3.15
C ILE A 71 1.57 13.95 -1.79
N TYR A 72 2.78 13.41 -1.70
CA TYR A 72 3.49 13.22 -0.44
C TYR A 72 4.46 14.34 -0.09
N HIS A 73 4.89 15.13 -1.06
CA HIS A 73 5.83 16.23 -0.85
C HIS A 73 5.80 17.24 -1.98
N ARG A 74 6.17 18.50 -1.73
CA ARG A 74 6.22 19.56 -2.75
C ARG A 74 7.40 19.43 -3.72
N ASP A 75 8.50 18.85 -3.29
CA ASP A 75 9.69 18.65 -4.12
C ASP A 75 9.52 17.43 -5.02
N HIS A 76 9.47 17.69 -6.33
CA HIS A 76 9.35 16.70 -7.40
C HIS A 76 10.43 15.62 -7.36
N HIS A 77 11.64 15.96 -6.92
CA HIS A 77 12.79 15.08 -7.01
C HIS A 77 13.01 14.23 -5.76
N ARG A 78 12.24 14.46 -4.71
CA ARG A 78 12.28 13.60 -3.52
C ARG A 78 11.64 12.24 -3.78
N THR A 79 12.18 11.23 -3.11
CA THR A 79 11.56 9.90 -3.04
C THR A 79 11.00 9.69 -1.63
N PHE A 80 10.10 8.72 -1.45
CA PHE A 80 9.56 8.40 -0.13
C PHE A 80 10.66 8.16 0.92
N THR A 81 11.74 7.49 0.54
CA THR A 81 12.88 7.17 1.42
C THR A 81 13.70 8.38 1.87
N GLN A 82 13.53 9.53 1.21
CA GLN A 82 14.20 10.79 1.56
C GLN A 82 13.33 11.71 2.42
N LEU A 83 12.09 11.32 2.70
CA LEU A 83 11.22 12.05 3.60
C LEU A 83 11.70 11.87 5.05
N THR A 84 11.42 12.87 5.88
CA THR A 84 11.56 12.77 7.34
C THR A 84 10.37 12.04 7.94
N VAL A 85 10.51 11.52 9.15
CA VAL A 85 9.39 10.89 9.89
C VAL A 85 8.21 11.86 10.01
N GLN A 86 8.47 13.15 10.22
CA GLN A 86 7.42 14.17 10.33
C GLN A 86 6.66 14.37 9.02
N GLU A 87 7.35 14.34 7.88
CA GLU A 87 6.73 14.42 6.55
C GLU A 87 5.89 13.18 6.28
N VAL A 88 6.39 11.98 6.57
CA VAL A 88 5.61 10.73 6.45
C VAL A 88 4.42 10.72 7.41
N CYS A 89 4.56 11.30 8.62
CA CYS A 89 3.43 11.46 9.55
C CYS A 89 2.32 12.34 8.96
N SER A 90 2.67 13.37 8.19
CA SER A 90 1.67 14.18 7.45
C SER A 90 0.97 13.37 6.38
N VAL A 91 1.68 12.47 5.69
CA VAL A 91 1.08 11.54 4.70
C VAL A 91 0.11 10.57 5.39
N THR A 92 0.51 9.94 6.50
CA THR A 92 -0.37 8.99 7.22
C THR A 92 -1.61 9.65 7.82
N ARG A 93 -1.52 10.91 8.24
CA ARG A 93 -2.68 11.72 8.64
C ARG A 93 -3.62 11.98 7.47
N LEU A 94 -3.09 12.37 6.30
CA LEU A 94 -3.89 12.57 5.10
C LEU A 94 -4.59 11.27 4.67
N TRP A 95 -3.94 10.10 4.79
CA TRP A 95 -4.57 8.80 4.54
C TRP A 95 -5.75 8.54 5.48
N ARG A 96 -5.60 8.84 6.79
CA ARG A 96 -6.69 8.72 7.76
C ARG A 96 -7.85 9.64 7.42
N ASP A 97 -7.55 10.91 7.19
CA ASP A 97 -8.58 11.94 6.93
C ASP A 97 -9.35 11.63 5.64
N LEU A 98 -8.66 11.15 4.61
CA LEU A 98 -9.27 10.70 3.37
C LEU A 98 -10.12 9.44 3.56
N TYR A 99 -9.66 8.48 4.38
CA TYR A 99 -10.48 7.32 4.74
C TYR A 99 -11.79 7.76 5.40
N VAL A 100 -11.72 8.67 6.38
CA VAL A 100 -12.90 9.18 7.11
C VAL A 100 -13.88 9.86 6.16
N ASP A 101 -13.40 10.69 5.23
CA ASP A 101 -14.24 11.35 4.23
C ASP A 101 -14.94 10.34 3.31
N LEU A 102 -14.19 9.40 2.74
CA LEU A 102 -14.72 8.44 1.75
C LEU A 102 -15.59 7.34 2.38
N ALA A 103 -15.35 6.96 3.64
CA ALA A 103 -16.08 5.85 4.30
C ALA A 103 -17.57 6.12 4.47
N SER A 104 -18.00 7.38 4.40
CA SER A 104 -19.42 7.75 4.40
C SER A 104 -20.13 7.43 3.07
N ARG A 105 -19.40 7.24 1.98
CA ARG A 105 -19.92 7.11 0.61
C ARG A 105 -19.61 5.76 -0.03
N TYR A 106 -18.54 5.08 0.40
CA TYR A 106 -18.04 3.86 -0.23
C TYR A 106 -17.87 2.71 0.76
N VAL A 107 -18.04 1.50 0.24
CA VAL A 107 -17.89 0.25 1.00
C VAL A 107 -16.41 -0.05 1.27
N THR A 108 -15.54 0.22 0.29
CA THR A 108 -14.11 -0.02 0.39
C THR A 108 -13.34 1.23 0.02
N ILE A 109 -12.37 1.58 0.85
CA ILE A 109 -11.38 2.62 0.59
C ILE A 109 -10.03 1.95 0.46
N MET A 110 -9.50 1.95 -0.77
CA MET A 110 -8.20 1.42 -1.11
C MET A 110 -7.19 2.57 -1.10
N ILE A 111 -6.15 2.49 -0.28
CA ILE A 111 -5.02 3.42 -0.29
C ILE A 111 -3.79 2.60 -0.66
N PHE A 112 -3.07 3.02 -1.69
CA PHE A 112 -1.97 2.24 -2.22
C PHE A 112 -0.93 3.12 -2.93
N GLU A 113 0.26 2.57 -3.11
CA GLU A 113 1.37 3.20 -3.83
C GLU A 113 2.02 2.20 -4.79
N ASN A 114 2.40 2.68 -5.96
CA ASN A 114 3.28 2.01 -6.91
C ASN A 114 4.57 2.81 -6.97
N SER A 115 5.65 2.32 -6.37
CA SER A 115 6.94 3.01 -6.34
C SER A 115 7.95 2.30 -7.22
N GLY A 116 8.35 2.96 -8.31
CA GLY A 116 9.32 2.47 -9.28
C GLY A 116 8.77 2.31 -10.70
N GLU A 117 9.58 2.68 -11.68
CA GLU A 117 9.23 2.64 -13.10
C GLU A 117 8.85 1.21 -13.57
N SER A 118 9.58 0.19 -13.08
CA SER A 118 9.37 -1.22 -13.45
C SER A 118 8.01 -1.80 -13.05
N ILE A 119 7.25 -1.11 -12.19
CA ILE A 119 5.90 -1.49 -11.75
C ILE A 119 4.83 -0.47 -12.15
N GLY A 120 5.15 0.39 -13.14
CA GLY A 120 4.18 1.29 -13.76
C GLY A 120 4.03 2.66 -13.07
N GLN A 121 4.98 3.09 -12.26
CA GLN A 121 5.04 4.49 -11.84
C GLN A 121 5.35 5.36 -13.05
N THR A 122 4.43 6.26 -13.40
CA THR A 122 4.56 7.15 -14.58
C THR A 122 4.99 8.56 -14.22
N GLN A 123 4.94 8.94 -12.95
CA GLN A 123 5.36 10.23 -12.42
C GLN A 123 6.36 10.02 -11.27
N TYR A 124 7.52 10.65 -11.37
CA TYR A 124 8.57 10.54 -10.33
C TYR A 124 8.27 11.35 -9.07
N HIS A 125 7.42 12.37 -9.16
CA HIS A 125 6.95 13.14 -8.01
C HIS A 125 6.34 12.17 -6.97
N PRO A 126 6.74 12.19 -5.69
CA PRO A 126 6.32 11.17 -4.72
C PRO A 126 4.82 11.24 -4.46
N HIS A 127 4.13 10.16 -4.77
CA HIS A 127 2.67 10.09 -4.63
C HIS A 127 2.17 8.67 -4.42
N GLY A 128 1.01 8.57 -3.79
CA GLY A 128 0.17 7.37 -3.76
C GLY A 128 -1.17 7.62 -4.43
N GLN A 129 -2.08 6.68 -4.27
CA GLN A 129 -3.43 6.74 -4.81
C GLN A 129 -4.44 6.31 -3.76
N ALA A 130 -5.66 6.81 -3.87
CA ALA A 130 -6.77 6.36 -3.07
C ALA A 130 -8.03 6.20 -3.92
N PHE A 131 -8.71 5.08 -3.75
CA PHE A 131 -9.96 4.77 -4.43
C PHE A 131 -11.06 4.50 -3.42
N GLY A 132 -12.20 5.17 -3.60
CA GLY A 132 -13.46 4.79 -2.96
C GLY A 132 -14.32 4.00 -3.94
N ILE A 133 -14.75 2.78 -3.58
CA ILE A 133 -15.50 1.88 -4.44
C ILE A 133 -16.67 1.21 -3.68
N SER A 134 -17.77 0.94 -4.41
CA SER A 134 -19.02 0.39 -3.83
C SER A 134 -19.02 -1.13 -3.64
N VAL A 135 -17.90 -1.81 -3.95
CA VAL A 135 -17.74 -3.27 -3.81
C VAL A 135 -16.50 -3.60 -3.01
N ILE A 136 -16.45 -4.80 -2.42
CA ILE A 136 -15.23 -5.31 -1.78
C ILE A 136 -14.38 -6.00 -2.87
N PRO A 137 -13.10 -5.63 -3.05
CA PRO A 137 -12.20 -6.31 -3.98
C PRO A 137 -11.96 -7.78 -3.58
N PRO A 138 -11.72 -8.69 -4.54
CA PRO A 138 -11.73 -10.14 -4.30
C PRO A 138 -10.75 -10.64 -3.23
N LEU A 139 -9.56 -10.04 -3.14
CA LEU A 139 -8.58 -10.43 -2.13
C LEU A 139 -9.06 -10.02 -0.73
N LEU A 140 -9.50 -8.78 -0.59
CA LEU A 140 -10.03 -8.25 0.67
C LEU A 140 -11.31 -8.99 1.10
N GLU A 141 -12.17 -9.40 0.14
CA GLU A 141 -13.35 -10.21 0.41
C GLU A 141 -12.95 -11.57 1.02
N ARG A 142 -11.95 -12.25 0.46
CA ARG A 142 -11.44 -13.53 0.97
C ARG A 142 -10.84 -13.39 2.38
N GLU A 143 -10.11 -12.33 2.64
CA GLU A 143 -9.61 -12.02 3.98
C GLU A 143 -10.76 -11.83 4.97
N PHE A 144 -11.79 -11.10 4.56
CA PHE A 144 -12.95 -10.86 5.40
C PHE A 144 -13.78 -12.13 5.63
N GLU A 145 -13.95 -12.98 4.62
CA GLU A 145 -14.58 -14.31 4.78
C GLU A 145 -13.84 -15.16 5.83
N THR A 146 -12.50 -15.12 5.82
CA THR A 146 -11.68 -15.81 6.84
C THR A 146 -11.93 -15.26 8.25
N VAL A 147 -12.04 -13.94 8.38
CA VAL A 147 -12.38 -13.27 9.65
C VAL A 147 -13.76 -13.72 10.14
N LEU A 148 -14.78 -13.69 9.25
CA LEU A 148 -16.13 -14.09 9.58
C LEU A 148 -16.23 -15.57 9.99
N GLN A 149 -15.48 -16.44 9.32
CA GLN A 149 -15.44 -17.86 9.68
C GLN A 149 -14.78 -18.08 11.05
N SER A 150 -13.66 -17.42 11.32
CA SER A 150 -12.96 -17.48 12.60
C SER A 150 -13.81 -16.96 13.76
N ASP A 151 -14.53 -15.85 13.55
CA ASP A 151 -15.47 -15.28 14.52
C ASP A 151 -16.61 -16.26 14.85
N LYS A 152 -17.20 -16.85 13.82
CA LYS A 152 -18.27 -17.86 13.95
C LYS A 152 -17.82 -19.12 14.72
N GLU A 153 -16.55 -19.50 14.60
CA GLU A 153 -15.94 -20.63 15.29
C GLU A 153 -15.46 -20.26 16.71
N GLY A 154 -15.54 -18.98 17.11
CA GLY A 154 -15.08 -18.50 18.41
C GLY A 154 -13.55 -18.48 18.57
N LEU A 155 -12.80 -18.45 17.45
CA LEU A 155 -11.34 -18.47 17.43
C LEU A 155 -10.69 -17.08 17.55
N GLY A 156 -11.51 -16.02 17.49
CA GLY A 156 -11.04 -14.63 17.52
C GLY A 156 -10.47 -14.16 16.16
N CYS A 157 -9.73 -13.06 16.20
CA CYS A 157 -9.19 -12.45 14.96
C CYS A 157 -7.97 -13.24 14.45
N PRO A 158 -7.99 -13.78 13.21
CA PRO A 158 -6.88 -14.54 12.65
C PRO A 158 -5.61 -13.68 12.46
N PHE A 159 -5.75 -12.39 12.15
CA PHE A 159 -4.62 -11.48 12.06
C PHE A 159 -3.94 -11.23 13.40
N CYS A 160 -4.73 -11.12 14.49
CA CYS A 160 -4.17 -11.02 15.84
C CYS A 160 -3.37 -12.27 16.20
N SER A 161 -3.86 -13.46 15.83
CA SER A 161 -3.20 -14.74 16.07
C SER A 161 -1.88 -14.83 15.31
N VAL A 162 -1.89 -14.54 13.99
CA VAL A 162 -0.68 -14.48 13.16
C VAL A 162 0.33 -13.47 13.70
N ARG A 163 -0.11 -12.27 14.06
CA ARG A 163 0.76 -11.25 14.64
C ARG A 163 1.42 -11.73 15.94
N ALA A 164 0.64 -12.37 16.82
CA ALA A 164 1.16 -12.87 18.10
C ALA A 164 2.18 -14.01 17.91
N GLU A 165 1.92 -14.92 16.96
CA GLU A 165 2.83 -16.01 16.60
C GLU A 165 4.16 -15.49 16.02
N LEU A 166 4.11 -14.45 15.18
CA LEU A 166 5.29 -13.91 14.52
C LEU A 166 6.03 -12.85 15.34
N SER A 167 5.48 -12.43 16.50
CA SER A 167 6.12 -11.49 17.41
C SER A 167 7.39 -12.11 18.01
N GLU A 168 8.49 -11.34 17.99
CA GLU A 168 9.80 -11.76 18.51
C GLU A 168 10.35 -13.06 17.87
N SER A 169 9.81 -13.41 16.69
CA SER A 169 10.25 -14.57 15.93
C SER A 169 11.32 -14.22 14.90
N GLU A 170 11.85 -15.23 14.20
CA GLU A 170 12.79 -15.05 13.09
C GLU A 170 12.18 -14.29 11.89
N TYR A 171 10.86 -14.19 11.82
CA TYR A 171 10.12 -13.45 10.79
C TYR A 171 9.96 -11.96 11.08
N GLU A 172 10.13 -11.53 12.33
CA GLU A 172 10.03 -10.12 12.69
C GLU A 172 11.19 -9.33 12.10
N VAL A 173 10.87 -8.19 11.47
CA VAL A 173 11.86 -7.29 10.85
C VAL A 173 12.17 -6.12 11.77
N VAL A 174 11.15 -5.38 12.16
CA VAL A 174 11.25 -4.22 13.04
C VAL A 174 9.91 -4.00 13.73
N ALA A 175 9.95 -3.51 14.96
CA ALA A 175 8.75 -3.18 15.73
C ALA A 175 8.98 -1.94 16.59
N ASN A 176 7.89 -1.23 16.90
CA ASN A 176 7.86 -0.18 17.88
C ASN A 176 6.72 -0.40 18.90
N SER A 177 6.33 0.65 19.64
CA SER A 177 5.34 0.49 20.72
C SER A 177 3.94 0.13 20.23
N THR A 178 3.56 0.47 19.01
CA THR A 178 2.19 0.31 18.51
C THR A 178 2.09 -0.50 17.21
N TRP A 179 3.17 -0.70 16.48
CA TRP A 179 3.21 -1.45 15.22
C TRP A 179 4.33 -2.50 15.21
N GLN A 180 4.15 -3.48 14.32
CA GLN A 180 5.09 -4.56 14.09
C GLN A 180 5.15 -4.85 12.59
N ALA A 181 6.37 -4.98 12.06
CA ALA A 181 6.64 -5.37 10.68
C ALA A 181 7.34 -6.73 10.64
N PHE A 182 6.86 -7.62 9.80
CA PHE A 182 7.38 -8.98 9.64
C PHE A 182 7.23 -9.47 8.20
N LEU A 183 8.07 -10.42 7.80
CA LEU A 183 7.90 -11.22 6.59
C LEU A 183 7.24 -12.54 7.00
N PRO A 184 5.94 -12.74 6.77
CA PRO A 184 5.29 -13.98 7.19
C PRO A 184 5.76 -15.19 6.37
N PRO A 185 5.60 -16.43 6.85
CA PRO A 185 6.03 -17.62 6.13
C PRO A 185 5.31 -17.85 4.78
N PHE A 186 4.20 -17.16 4.55
CA PHE A 186 3.34 -17.28 3.37
C PHE A 186 3.50 -16.12 2.37
N VAL A 187 4.63 -15.42 2.36
CA VAL A 187 4.90 -14.30 1.44
C VAL A 187 4.92 -14.73 -0.03
N ARG A 188 4.42 -13.86 -0.89
CA ARG A 188 4.37 -14.00 -2.35
C ARG A 188 5.64 -13.48 -3.03
N TYR A 189 6.26 -12.46 -2.43
CA TYR A 189 7.47 -11.79 -2.92
C TYR A 189 8.62 -11.95 -1.91
N PRO A 190 9.89 -11.92 -2.36
CA PRO A 190 11.05 -12.17 -1.49
C PRO A 190 11.12 -11.25 -0.27
N TYR A 191 10.74 -9.98 -0.41
CA TYR A 191 10.71 -9.01 0.67
C TYR A 191 9.30 -8.43 0.87
N GLU A 192 8.29 -9.26 0.74
CA GLU A 192 6.94 -8.90 1.12
C GLU A 192 6.85 -8.71 2.63
N THR A 193 6.64 -7.48 3.04
CA THR A 193 6.60 -7.10 4.46
C THR A 193 5.19 -6.68 4.84
N HIS A 194 4.67 -7.27 5.91
CA HIS A 194 3.38 -6.92 6.48
C HIS A 194 3.57 -6.07 7.73
N LEU A 195 2.82 -4.97 7.84
CA LEU A 195 2.79 -4.09 9.01
C LEU A 195 1.43 -4.19 9.68
N TYR A 196 1.41 -4.68 10.92
CA TYR A 196 0.19 -4.83 11.71
C TYR A 196 0.24 -3.94 12.95
N PRO A 197 -0.87 -3.25 13.30
CA PRO A 197 -0.99 -2.61 14.60
C PRO A 197 -1.01 -3.67 15.71
N ARG A 198 -0.41 -3.34 16.87
CA ARG A 198 -0.36 -4.28 18.00
C ARG A 198 -1.75 -4.49 18.63
N ARG A 199 -2.59 -3.46 18.65
CA ARG A 199 -3.99 -3.63 19.07
C ARG A 199 -4.88 -3.92 17.87
N HIS A 200 -6.01 -4.57 18.09
CA HIS A 200 -7.01 -4.80 17.06
C HIS A 200 -7.68 -3.50 16.65
N ILE A 201 -7.54 -3.13 15.40
CA ILE A 201 -8.11 -1.93 14.75
C ILE A 201 -8.60 -2.34 13.37
N ALA A 202 -9.80 -1.94 12.98
CA ALA A 202 -10.39 -2.34 11.69
C ALA A 202 -9.97 -1.46 10.51
N ASN A 203 -9.71 -0.18 10.77
CA ASN A 203 -9.41 0.82 9.73
C ASN A 203 -8.73 2.07 10.30
N LEU A 204 -8.29 2.95 9.41
CA LEU A 204 -7.55 4.18 9.75
C LEU A 204 -8.34 5.16 10.62
N ALA A 205 -9.68 5.19 10.56
CA ALA A 205 -10.47 6.09 11.41
C ALA A 205 -10.27 5.84 12.92
N HIS A 206 -9.85 4.63 13.30
CA HIS A 206 -9.62 4.25 14.69
C HIS A 206 -8.15 4.35 15.12
N VAL A 207 -7.25 4.77 14.24
CA VAL A 207 -5.82 4.97 14.51
C VAL A 207 -5.61 6.34 15.15
N ASN A 208 -5.02 6.40 16.35
CA ASN A 208 -4.73 7.66 17.03
C ASN A 208 -3.42 8.30 16.54
N ASP A 209 -3.15 9.55 16.94
CA ASP A 209 -2.01 10.32 16.44
C ASP A 209 -0.66 9.70 16.79
N LYS A 210 -0.55 9.05 17.97
CA LYS A 210 0.67 8.32 18.34
C LYS A 210 0.88 7.12 17.42
N GLU A 211 -0.16 6.36 17.16
CA GLU A 211 -0.11 5.21 16.26
C GLU A 211 0.22 5.64 14.82
N LEU A 212 -0.28 6.78 14.34
CA LEU A 212 0.10 7.32 13.03
C LEU A 212 1.58 7.74 12.99
N SER A 213 2.09 8.34 14.06
CA SER A 213 3.51 8.69 14.14
C SER A 213 4.40 7.46 14.18
N ASP A 214 4.02 6.45 14.96
CA ASP A 214 4.74 5.19 15.06
C ASP A 214 4.68 4.41 13.72
N LEU A 215 3.54 4.46 13.02
CA LEU A 215 3.41 3.91 11.67
C LEU A 215 4.36 4.61 10.69
N ALA A 216 4.39 5.95 10.71
CA ALA A 216 5.25 6.73 9.84
C ALA A 216 6.74 6.37 10.02
N GLU A 217 7.18 6.23 11.27
CA GLU A 217 8.54 5.81 11.58
C GLU A 217 8.83 4.40 11.07
N LEU A 218 7.95 3.43 11.38
CA LEU A 218 8.14 2.03 11.00
C LEU A 218 8.12 1.84 9.48
N LEU A 219 7.19 2.49 8.80
CA LEU A 219 7.05 2.45 7.35
C LEU A 219 8.31 3.01 6.67
N LEU A 220 8.80 4.16 7.13
CA LEU A 220 10.01 4.77 6.59
C LEU A 220 11.23 3.86 6.79
N GLN A 221 11.38 3.25 7.97
CA GLN A 221 12.47 2.30 8.25
C GLN A 221 12.44 1.09 7.30
N VAL A 222 11.26 0.53 7.04
CA VAL A 222 11.10 -0.61 6.12
C VAL A 222 11.49 -0.22 4.70
N VAL A 223 10.97 0.90 4.19
CA VAL A 223 11.23 1.32 2.79
C VAL A 223 12.69 1.77 2.60
N GLN A 224 13.29 2.43 3.60
CA GLN A 224 14.73 2.72 3.61
C GLN A 224 15.57 1.44 3.67
N GLY A 225 15.13 0.46 4.46
CA GLY A 225 15.75 -0.87 4.52
C GLY A 225 15.78 -1.57 3.16
N TYR A 226 14.71 -1.47 2.36
CA TYR A 226 14.71 -1.99 0.99
C TYR A 226 15.80 -1.35 0.11
N ASN A 227 15.99 -0.03 0.22
CA ASN A 227 17.02 0.67 -0.53
C ASN A 227 18.43 0.30 -0.07
N ALA A 228 18.61 -0.11 1.18
CA ALA A 228 19.89 -0.55 1.74
C ALA A 228 20.21 -2.04 1.48
N LEU A 229 19.26 -2.80 0.94
CA LEU A 229 19.52 -4.17 0.50
C LEU A 229 20.55 -4.19 -0.62
N TYR A 230 21.36 -5.26 -0.65
CA TYR A 230 22.39 -5.47 -1.66
C TYR A 230 23.37 -4.28 -1.78
N ASP A 231 23.67 -3.64 -0.65
CA ASP A 231 24.54 -2.45 -0.58
C ASP A 231 24.10 -1.31 -1.52
N GLY A 232 22.79 -1.16 -1.66
CA GLY A 232 22.15 -0.14 -2.51
C GLY A 232 22.09 -0.48 -4.00
N ALA A 233 22.52 -1.66 -4.41
CA ALA A 233 22.54 -2.05 -5.85
C ALA A 233 21.16 -2.14 -6.50
N MET A 234 20.08 -2.10 -5.70
CA MET A 234 18.69 -2.10 -6.13
C MET A 234 17.95 -0.80 -5.77
N ALA A 235 18.66 0.23 -5.32
CA ALA A 235 18.04 1.50 -4.94
C ALA A 235 17.74 2.39 -6.17
N PRO A 236 16.54 3.03 -6.26
CA PRO A 236 15.40 2.78 -5.40
C PRO A 236 14.76 1.41 -5.66
N MET A 237 14.52 0.65 -4.59
CA MET A 237 13.85 -0.66 -4.69
C MET A 237 12.39 -0.47 -5.12
N PRO A 238 11.95 -1.08 -6.23
CA PRO A 238 10.55 -1.00 -6.63
C PRO A 238 9.66 -1.79 -5.66
N TYR A 239 8.53 -1.19 -5.24
CA TYR A 239 7.56 -1.85 -4.37
C TYR A 239 6.12 -1.42 -4.67
N LEU A 240 5.18 -2.29 -4.32
CA LEU A 240 3.75 -2.01 -4.22
C LEU A 240 3.40 -1.92 -2.73
N LEU A 241 2.62 -0.93 -2.33
CA LEU A 241 2.09 -0.80 -0.98
C LEU A 241 0.57 -0.74 -1.04
N GLY A 242 -0.12 -1.48 -0.17
CA GLY A 242 -1.57 -1.43 -0.04
C GLY A 242 -2.00 -1.46 1.42
N ILE A 243 -3.02 -0.65 1.76
CA ILE A 243 -3.65 -0.64 3.07
C ILE A 243 -4.93 -1.44 2.99
N HIS A 244 -5.00 -2.56 3.71
CA HIS A 244 -6.16 -3.42 3.83
C HIS A 244 -6.98 -3.03 5.05
N GLN A 245 -8.23 -2.64 4.83
CA GLN A 245 -9.10 -2.09 5.86
C GLN A 245 -10.57 -2.20 5.46
N LEU A 246 -11.46 -2.35 6.44
CA LEU A 246 -12.90 -2.36 6.26
C LEU A 246 -13.61 -1.62 7.40
N ALA A 247 -14.87 -1.25 7.19
CA ALA A 247 -15.70 -0.63 8.23
C ALA A 247 -16.12 -1.60 9.33
N ASP A 248 -16.18 -2.91 9.04
CA ASP A 248 -16.55 -3.95 10.01
C ASP A 248 -15.48 -4.08 11.09
N SER A 249 -15.89 -3.94 12.36
CA SER A 249 -14.97 -3.94 13.51
C SER A 249 -14.26 -5.27 13.75
N ARG A 250 -14.70 -6.37 13.13
CA ARG A 250 -14.03 -7.67 13.19
C ARG A 250 -12.82 -7.75 12.28
N PHE A 251 -12.76 -6.92 11.24
CA PHE A 251 -11.60 -6.87 10.36
C PHE A 251 -10.37 -6.33 11.10
N HIS A 252 -9.19 -6.60 10.60
CA HIS A 252 -7.94 -6.09 11.16
C HIS A 252 -7.17 -5.29 10.12
N LEU A 253 -7.02 -3.99 10.35
CA LEU A 253 -6.20 -3.10 9.55
C LEU A 253 -4.78 -3.67 9.42
N HIS A 254 -4.28 -3.75 8.20
CA HIS A 254 -2.88 -4.06 7.97
C HIS A 254 -2.38 -3.43 6.68
N ILE A 255 -1.08 -3.36 6.55
CA ILE A 255 -0.41 -2.83 5.35
C ILE A 255 0.47 -3.93 4.79
N GLU A 256 0.35 -4.17 3.49
CA GLU A 256 1.24 -5.06 2.75
C GLU A 256 2.17 -4.24 1.86
N ILE A 257 3.46 -4.55 1.88
CA ILE A 257 4.45 -3.94 1.00
C ILE A 257 5.16 -5.05 0.25
N LEU A 258 4.98 -5.07 -1.06
CA LEU A 258 5.53 -6.09 -1.95
C LEU A 258 6.77 -5.55 -2.65
N ALA A 259 7.95 -5.64 -2.04
CA ALA A 259 9.19 -5.28 -2.71
C ALA A 259 9.58 -6.36 -3.73
N ILE A 260 9.67 -5.97 -5.00
CA ILE A 260 9.77 -6.92 -6.12
C ILE A 260 11.22 -7.32 -6.48
N GLY A 261 12.23 -6.73 -5.83
CA GLY A 261 13.63 -7.11 -6.01
C GLY A 261 13.94 -8.47 -5.38
N ARG A 262 14.53 -9.41 -6.12
CA ARG A 262 14.89 -10.74 -5.61
C ARG A 262 16.39 -10.98 -5.49
N ALA A 263 17.18 -10.25 -6.29
CA ALA A 263 18.64 -10.22 -6.26
C ALA A 263 19.13 -8.99 -7.03
N PRO A 264 20.39 -8.58 -6.93
CA PRO A 264 20.93 -7.46 -7.70
C PRO A 264 20.61 -7.57 -9.19
N GLY A 265 19.90 -6.56 -9.74
CA GLY A 265 19.46 -6.51 -11.14
C GLY A 265 18.38 -7.52 -11.52
N LYS A 266 17.76 -8.22 -10.56
CA LYS A 266 16.69 -9.20 -10.83
C LYS A 266 15.40 -8.83 -10.09
N LEU A 267 14.32 -8.71 -10.84
CA LEU A 267 12.98 -8.46 -10.31
C LEU A 267 12.14 -9.74 -10.38
N LYS A 268 11.18 -9.88 -9.46
CA LYS A 268 10.12 -10.89 -9.52
C LYS A 268 8.92 -10.29 -10.25
N TYR A 269 8.57 -10.90 -11.35
CA TYR A 269 7.33 -10.59 -12.08
C TYR A 269 6.28 -11.66 -11.82
N THR A 270 5.00 -11.29 -11.89
CA THR A 270 3.90 -12.24 -11.94
C THR A 270 3.97 -13.04 -13.25
N ALA A 271 3.94 -14.36 -13.12
CA ALA A 271 3.97 -15.29 -14.25
C ALA A 271 2.62 -16.00 -14.42
N SER A 272 2.58 -17.02 -15.26
CA SER A 272 1.34 -17.72 -15.59
C SER A 272 0.71 -18.41 -14.39
N SER A 273 1.50 -19.00 -13.49
CA SER A 273 1.00 -19.66 -12.26
C SER A 273 0.24 -18.69 -11.35
N GLU A 274 0.78 -17.50 -11.15
CA GLU A 274 0.17 -16.45 -10.32
C GLU A 274 -1.06 -15.84 -11.03
N SER A 275 -0.87 -15.46 -12.32
CA SER A 275 -1.89 -14.68 -13.04
C SER A 275 -3.10 -15.51 -13.47
N LEU A 276 -2.91 -16.80 -13.82
CA LEU A 276 -3.98 -17.66 -14.36
C LEU A 276 -4.60 -18.59 -13.33
N TRP A 277 -3.83 -18.99 -12.31
CA TRP A 277 -4.30 -19.94 -11.28
C TRP A 277 -4.27 -19.36 -9.85
N GLY A 278 -3.70 -18.19 -9.65
CA GLY A 278 -3.54 -17.62 -8.30
C GLY A 278 -2.57 -18.41 -7.42
N LEU A 279 -1.74 -19.29 -8.02
CA LEU A 279 -0.73 -20.08 -7.32
C LEU A 279 0.60 -19.32 -7.30
N TRP A 280 0.90 -18.71 -6.16
CA TRP A 280 2.11 -17.95 -5.95
C TRP A 280 3.31 -18.87 -5.71
N ILE A 281 4.43 -18.58 -6.36
CA ILE A 281 5.69 -19.29 -6.20
C ILE A 281 6.70 -18.30 -5.63
N ASN A 282 7.12 -18.51 -4.39
CA ASN A 282 8.21 -17.78 -3.77
C ASN A 282 9.46 -18.68 -3.72
N ASP A 283 10.53 -18.29 -4.40
CA ASP A 283 11.79 -19.02 -4.52
C ASP A 283 12.84 -18.56 -3.49
N SER A 284 12.39 -17.92 -2.39
CA SER A 284 13.25 -17.42 -1.31
C SER A 284 12.84 -17.99 0.05
N SER A 285 13.76 -18.00 1.01
CA SER A 285 13.47 -18.29 2.42
C SER A 285 12.96 -17.03 3.12
N PRO A 286 11.71 -16.99 3.63
CA PRO A 286 11.20 -15.82 4.37
C PRO A 286 12.05 -15.46 5.59
N ILE A 287 12.54 -16.43 6.35
CA ILE A 287 13.42 -16.23 7.51
C ILE A 287 14.72 -15.54 7.10
N GLN A 288 15.37 -16.06 6.05
CA GLN A 288 16.60 -15.44 5.53
C GLN A 288 16.33 -14.01 5.05
N LYS A 289 15.23 -13.77 4.32
CA LYS A 289 14.88 -12.45 3.81
C LYS A 289 14.50 -11.48 4.93
N ALA A 290 13.86 -11.94 5.99
CA ALA A 290 13.60 -11.15 7.20
C ALA A 290 14.93 -10.74 7.88
N SER A 291 15.89 -11.67 8.01
CA SER A 291 17.22 -11.37 8.55
C SER A 291 17.95 -10.33 7.70
N GLU A 292 18.02 -10.54 6.37
CA GLU A 292 18.67 -9.61 5.44
C GLU A 292 18.09 -8.18 5.54
N LEU A 293 16.76 -8.05 5.64
CA LEU A 293 16.09 -6.75 5.76
C LEU A 293 16.34 -6.12 7.13
N ARG A 294 16.30 -6.90 8.20
CA ARG A 294 16.61 -6.47 9.57
C ARG A 294 18.02 -5.89 9.66
N ASP A 295 19.00 -6.60 9.07
CA ASP A 295 20.40 -6.17 9.02
C ASP A 295 20.56 -4.90 8.17
N ALA A 296 19.82 -4.78 7.06
CA ALA A 296 19.83 -3.59 6.23
C ALA A 296 19.30 -2.36 7.01
N ILE A 297 18.19 -2.52 7.75
CA ILE A 297 17.64 -1.46 8.60
C ILE A 297 18.59 -1.09 9.74
N ALA A 298 19.26 -2.07 10.36
CA ALA A 298 20.21 -1.82 11.44
C ALA A 298 21.40 -0.97 10.99
N ARG A 299 21.90 -1.19 9.76
CA ARG A 299 22.99 -0.39 9.17
C ARG A 299 22.63 1.08 8.95
N LEU A 300 21.34 1.42 8.80
CA LEU A 300 20.90 2.82 8.63
C LEU A 300 20.93 3.62 9.94
N LYS A 301 21.05 2.95 11.09
CA LYS A 301 21.09 3.58 12.42
C LYS A 301 22.51 3.83 12.94
N THR A 302 23.53 3.33 12.22
CA THR A 302 24.95 3.51 12.53
C THR A 302 25.57 4.60 11.66
#